data_e3554e8d7a98552dadd32158f7344562
#
_entry.id   e3554e8d7a98552dadd32158f7344562
#
_cell.length_a   1.000
_cell.length_b   1.000
_cell.length_c   1.000
_cell.angle_alpha   90.00
_cell.angle_beta   90.00
_cell.angle_gamma   90.00
#
_symmetry.space_group_name_H-M   'P 1'
#
loop_
_entity.id
_entity.type
_entity.pdbx_description
1 polymer ?
#
loop_
_entity_poly.entity_id
_entity_poly.type
_entity_poly.pdbx_seq_one_letter_code
_entity_poly.pdbx_strand_id
1 'polypeptide(L)'
;MMDLYDSQRSMRHMRKLAIQRGVVAILDVGSSKIACLVLRFDGITHDGENGDIGSLAGQSGFRVIGAATTRSRGVRFGEICAMGETERAIRTALQAAQKMAGIRVDHVIACFSGGEPRSYGLDASVELEGQSVSEQDVARVLAGCDVPEYGEGREVLHAQP
;
A
#
# COMPACT_ATOMS: atom_id res chain seq x y z
N MET A 1 -18.15 12.22 3.59
CA MET A 1 -17.06 11.62 4.37
C MET A 1 -16.93 10.21 3.84
N MET A 2 -15.84 9.90 3.13
CA MET A 2 -15.61 8.54 2.62
C MET A 2 -15.35 7.65 3.84
N ASP A 3 -16.13 6.58 3.99
CA ASP A 3 -16.02 5.70 5.14
C ASP A 3 -14.60 5.08 5.14
N LEU A 4 -13.91 5.16 6.30
CA LEU A 4 -12.58 4.59 6.51
C LEU A 4 -12.53 3.11 6.10
N TYR A 5 -13.60 2.39 6.35
CA TYR A 5 -13.75 0.99 6.00
C TYR A 5 -13.77 0.76 4.49
N ASP A 6 -14.51 1.60 3.74
CA ASP A 6 -14.59 1.50 2.29
C ASP A 6 -13.25 1.83 1.61
N SER A 7 -12.52 2.80 2.15
CA SER A 7 -11.17 3.14 1.67
C SER A 7 -10.21 1.98 1.86
N GLN A 8 -10.23 1.32 3.01
CA GLN A 8 -9.38 0.15 3.29
C GLN A 8 -9.74 -1.06 2.46
N ARG A 9 -11.03 -1.35 2.32
CA ARG A 9 -11.52 -2.44 1.47
C ARG A 9 -11.06 -2.25 0.04
N SER A 10 -11.14 -1.04 -0.48
CA SER A 10 -10.67 -0.67 -1.80
C SER A 10 -9.16 -0.90 -1.94
N MET A 11 -8.34 -0.44 -0.98
CA MET A 11 -6.89 -0.64 -1.02
C MET A 11 -6.49 -2.11 -0.90
N ARG A 12 -7.14 -2.90 -0.04
CA ARG A 12 -6.92 -4.35 0.05
C ARG A 12 -7.25 -5.04 -1.27
N HIS A 13 -8.37 -4.67 -1.88
CA HIS A 13 -8.79 -5.21 -3.16
C HIS A 13 -7.80 -4.87 -4.28
N MET A 14 -7.36 -3.62 -4.38
CA MET A 14 -6.37 -3.18 -5.36
C MET A 14 -5.03 -3.91 -5.19
N ARG A 15 -4.57 -4.08 -3.94
CA ARG A 15 -3.35 -4.84 -3.63
C ARG A 15 -3.48 -6.31 -4.05
N LYS A 16 -4.62 -6.95 -3.73
CA LYS A 16 -4.91 -8.33 -4.14
C LYS A 16 -4.88 -8.48 -5.65
N LEU A 17 -5.54 -7.59 -6.39
CA LEU A 17 -5.53 -7.56 -7.85
C LEU A 17 -4.12 -7.38 -8.43
N ALA A 18 -3.31 -6.51 -7.86
CA ALA A 18 -1.93 -6.29 -8.30
C ALA A 18 -1.08 -7.56 -8.16
N ILE A 19 -1.19 -8.25 -7.02
CA ILE A 19 -0.50 -9.51 -6.76
C ILE A 19 -1.03 -10.63 -7.66
N GLN A 20 -2.33 -10.74 -7.85
CA GLN A 20 -2.97 -11.74 -8.73
C GLN A 20 -2.53 -11.63 -10.20
N ARG A 21 -2.21 -10.43 -10.67
CA ARG A 21 -1.65 -10.20 -12.00
C ARG A 21 -0.20 -10.66 -12.14
N GLY A 22 0.39 -11.09 -11.05
CA GLY A 22 1.72 -11.69 -11.01
C GLY A 22 2.89 -10.71 -11.17
N VAL A 23 2.62 -9.41 -11.37
CA VAL A 23 3.66 -8.38 -11.50
C VAL A 23 3.24 -7.09 -10.83
N VAL A 24 4.13 -6.52 -10.03
CA VAL A 24 3.92 -5.24 -9.35
C VAL A 24 5.23 -4.45 -9.30
N ALA A 25 5.16 -3.13 -9.37
CA ALA A 25 6.28 -2.27 -9.03
C ALA A 25 6.16 -1.77 -7.60
N ILE A 26 7.30 -1.72 -6.91
CA ILE A 26 7.45 -1.02 -5.63
C ILE A 26 8.28 0.21 -5.89
N LEU A 27 7.76 1.36 -5.48
CA LEU A 27 8.39 2.66 -5.64
C LEU A 27 8.67 3.26 -4.27
N ASP A 28 9.92 3.47 -3.94
CA ASP A 28 10.35 4.19 -2.73
C ASP A 28 10.72 5.62 -3.08
N VAL A 29 9.97 6.58 -2.55
CA VAL A 29 10.14 8.01 -2.81
C VAL A 29 10.83 8.66 -1.61
N GLY A 30 12.15 8.66 -1.65
CA GLY A 30 12.98 9.23 -0.58
C GLY A 30 13.58 10.59 -0.93
N SER A 31 14.14 11.27 0.08
CA SER A 31 14.81 12.60 -0.10
C SER A 31 16.15 12.51 -0.84
N SER A 32 16.85 11.39 -0.74
CA SER A 32 18.15 11.17 -1.37
C SER A 32 18.03 10.53 -2.76
N LYS A 33 17.22 9.52 -2.85
CA LYS A 33 17.00 8.72 -4.07
C LYS A 33 15.54 8.31 -4.20
N ILE A 34 15.13 8.05 -5.43
CA ILE A 34 13.90 7.33 -5.75
C ILE A 34 14.32 5.98 -6.29
N ALA A 35 13.82 4.91 -5.70
CA ALA A 35 14.09 3.53 -6.11
C ALA A 35 12.82 2.87 -6.62
N CYS A 36 12.95 2.07 -7.67
CA CYS A 36 11.86 1.27 -8.21
C CYS A 36 12.31 -0.17 -8.39
N LEU A 37 11.53 -1.10 -7.85
CA LEU A 37 11.70 -2.55 -8.04
C LEU A 37 10.50 -3.09 -8.78
N VAL A 38 10.72 -3.93 -9.80
CA VAL A 38 9.65 -4.68 -10.46
C VAL A 38 9.74 -6.12 -10.00
N LEU A 39 8.69 -6.58 -9.35
CA LEU A 39 8.57 -7.92 -8.78
C LEU A 39 7.64 -8.77 -9.66
N ARG A 40 8.03 -10.02 -9.86
CA ARG A 40 7.18 -11.07 -10.40
C ARG A 40 6.91 -12.11 -9.32
N PHE A 41 5.65 -12.44 -9.14
CA PHE A 41 5.22 -13.51 -8.24
C PHE A 41 5.03 -14.78 -9.04
N ASP A 42 5.77 -15.84 -8.70
CA ASP A 42 5.67 -17.15 -9.32
C ASP A 42 4.75 -18.03 -8.48
N GLY A 43 3.65 -18.49 -9.04
CA GLY A 43 2.84 -19.56 -8.46
C GLY A 43 1.91 -19.15 -7.32
N ILE A 44 1.11 -18.10 -7.47
CA ILE A 44 -0.07 -17.94 -6.62
C ILE A 44 -1.13 -18.93 -7.13
N THR A 45 -1.08 -20.17 -6.60
CA THR A 45 -2.18 -21.11 -6.79
C THR A 45 -3.33 -20.67 -5.90
N HIS A 46 -4.49 -20.49 -6.51
CA HIS A 46 -5.75 -20.17 -5.82
C HIS A 46 -6.32 -21.42 -5.13
N ASP A 47 -5.69 -21.89 -4.06
CA ASP A 47 -6.28 -22.90 -3.19
C ASP A 47 -6.67 -22.24 -1.86
N GLY A 48 -7.88 -21.70 -1.81
CA GLY A 48 -8.49 -21.23 -0.57
C GLY A 48 -9.35 -19.98 -0.71
N GLU A 49 -10.62 -20.10 -0.37
CA GLU A 49 -11.63 -19.03 -0.35
C GLU A 49 -11.39 -17.93 0.70
N ASN A 50 -10.34 -18.05 1.51
CA ASN A 50 -9.93 -17.05 2.49
C ASN A 50 -8.54 -16.52 2.14
N GLY A 51 -8.53 -15.45 1.34
CA GLY A 51 -7.32 -14.78 0.87
C GLY A 51 -6.54 -14.06 1.96
N ASP A 52 -6.00 -14.80 2.91
CA ASP A 52 -5.08 -14.28 3.91
C ASP A 52 -3.69 -14.14 3.30
N ILE A 53 -3.19 -12.90 3.26
CA ILE A 53 -1.84 -12.56 2.78
C ILE A 53 -0.75 -13.21 3.67
N GLY A 54 -1.11 -13.67 4.86
CA GLY A 54 -0.24 -14.42 5.77
C GLY A 54 0.27 -15.76 5.21
N SER A 55 -0.42 -16.33 4.21
CA SER A 55 0.00 -17.55 3.52
C SER A 55 1.11 -17.38 2.49
N LEU A 56 1.56 -16.17 2.21
CA LEU A 56 2.75 -15.92 1.36
C LEU A 56 4.05 -16.48 1.97
N ALA A 57 4.05 -16.84 3.24
CA ALA A 57 5.22 -17.41 3.93
C ALA A 57 5.49 -18.88 3.56
N GLY A 58 4.59 -19.55 2.86
CA GLY A 58 4.69 -21.01 2.72
C GLY A 58 5.34 -21.52 1.44
N GLN A 59 5.17 -20.92 0.25
CA GLN A 59 5.76 -21.43 -1.02
C GLN A 59 5.68 -20.49 -2.23
N SER A 60 5.18 -19.26 -2.12
CA SER A 60 5.15 -18.34 -3.26
C SER A 60 6.43 -17.53 -3.32
N GLY A 61 7.36 -17.96 -4.17
CA GLY A 61 8.54 -17.19 -4.48
C GLY A 61 8.18 -15.92 -5.24
N PHE A 62 8.82 -14.80 -4.93
CA PHE A 62 8.85 -13.65 -5.81
C PHE A 62 10.26 -13.43 -6.32
N ARG A 63 10.38 -12.84 -7.51
CA ARG A 63 11.67 -12.48 -8.10
C ARG A 63 11.67 -11.00 -8.46
N VAL A 64 12.79 -10.34 -8.19
CA VAL A 64 13.06 -9.01 -8.74
C VAL A 64 13.49 -9.18 -10.19
N ILE A 65 12.67 -8.69 -11.12
CA ILE A 65 12.92 -8.79 -12.56
C ILE A 65 13.38 -7.47 -13.17
N GLY A 66 13.26 -6.36 -12.41
CA GLY A 66 13.78 -5.06 -12.80
C GLY A 66 14.05 -4.21 -11.58
N ALA A 67 15.11 -3.43 -11.61
CA ALA A 67 15.48 -2.50 -10.55
C ALA A 67 16.12 -1.26 -11.14
N ALA A 68 15.77 -0.10 -10.60
CA ALA A 68 16.42 1.16 -10.97
C ALA A 68 16.39 2.13 -9.80
N THR A 69 17.37 3.01 -9.76
CA THR A 69 17.39 4.14 -8.85
C THR A 69 17.71 5.41 -9.62
N THR A 70 17.19 6.53 -9.16
CA THR A 70 17.55 7.85 -9.64
C THR A 70 17.77 8.78 -8.46
N ARG A 71 18.57 9.83 -8.66
CA ARG A 71 18.73 10.87 -7.65
C ARG A 71 17.39 11.55 -7.42
N SER A 72 16.99 11.66 -6.17
CA SER A 72 15.78 12.40 -5.82
C SER A 72 15.95 13.88 -6.14
N ARG A 73 14.89 14.45 -6.69
CA ARG A 73 14.75 15.88 -6.90
C ARG A 73 13.33 16.27 -6.48
N GLY A 74 13.20 17.42 -5.85
CA GLY A 74 11.89 17.89 -5.39
C GLY A 74 11.38 17.26 -4.09
N VAL A 75 12.17 16.41 -3.43
CA VAL A 75 11.85 15.83 -2.10
C VAL A 75 12.94 16.24 -1.12
N ARG A 76 12.54 16.80 0.03
CA ARG A 76 13.46 17.18 1.12
C ARG A 76 12.83 16.79 2.46
N PHE A 77 13.62 16.16 3.32
CA PHE A 77 13.17 15.73 4.66
C PHE A 77 11.86 14.88 4.63
N GLY A 78 11.69 14.08 3.57
CA GLY A 78 10.48 13.28 3.38
C GLY A 78 9.31 14.05 2.74
N GLU A 79 9.41 15.36 2.53
CA GLU A 79 8.33 16.17 1.97
C GLU A 79 8.56 16.51 0.48
N ILE A 80 7.48 16.53 -0.28
CA ILE A 80 7.50 16.93 -1.68
C ILE A 80 7.46 18.45 -1.75
N CYS A 81 8.62 19.08 -2.05
CA CYS A 81 8.76 20.52 -2.18
C CYS A 81 8.57 21.00 -3.62
N ALA A 82 8.79 20.14 -4.61
CA ALA A 82 8.66 20.46 -6.03
C ALA A 82 8.05 19.29 -6.80
N MET A 83 6.74 19.32 -6.97
CA MET A 83 5.95 18.23 -7.56
C MET A 83 6.46 17.80 -8.94
N GLY A 84 6.68 18.76 -9.85
CA GLY A 84 7.12 18.46 -11.23
C GLY A 84 8.52 17.85 -11.32
N GLU A 85 9.42 18.16 -10.38
CA GLU A 85 10.75 17.54 -10.33
C GLU A 85 10.65 16.12 -9.76
N THR A 86 9.84 15.94 -8.72
CA THR A 86 9.56 14.63 -8.12
C THR A 86 8.92 13.68 -9.14
N GLU A 87 7.92 14.15 -9.87
CA GLU A 87 7.27 13.37 -10.93
C GLU A 87 8.26 12.91 -12.00
N ARG A 88 9.13 13.81 -12.49
CA ARG A 88 10.15 13.44 -13.48
C ARG A 88 11.12 12.39 -12.95
N ALA A 89 11.54 12.52 -11.71
CA ALA A 89 12.44 11.55 -11.07
C ALA A 89 11.76 10.18 -10.89
N ILE A 90 10.51 10.15 -10.44
CA ILE A 90 9.69 8.93 -10.35
C ILE A 90 9.56 8.26 -11.70
N ARG A 91 9.17 9.03 -12.72
CA ARG A 91 9.03 8.52 -14.10
C ARG A 91 10.32 7.93 -14.64
N THR A 92 11.45 8.57 -14.35
CA THR A 92 12.78 8.07 -14.75
C THR A 92 13.10 6.73 -14.10
N ALA A 93 12.92 6.60 -12.79
CA ALA A 93 13.15 5.35 -12.06
C ALA A 93 12.23 4.22 -12.55
N LEU A 94 10.94 4.51 -12.70
CA LEU A 94 9.95 3.54 -13.15
C LEU A 94 10.24 3.05 -14.58
N GLN A 95 10.51 3.95 -15.51
CA GLN A 95 10.83 3.59 -16.90
C GLN A 95 12.10 2.74 -17.00
N ALA A 96 13.14 3.07 -16.23
CA ALA A 96 14.37 2.30 -16.22
C ALA A 96 14.15 0.88 -15.65
N ALA A 97 13.39 0.75 -14.55
CA ALA A 97 13.06 -0.54 -13.97
C ALA A 97 12.20 -1.40 -14.92
N GLN A 98 11.20 -0.81 -15.57
CA GLN A 98 10.37 -1.49 -16.58
C GLN A 98 11.19 -1.94 -17.81
N LYS A 99 12.11 -1.09 -18.26
CA LYS A 99 13.01 -1.43 -19.36
C LYS A 99 13.88 -2.64 -19.02
N MET A 100 14.42 -2.68 -17.80
CA MET A 100 15.20 -3.83 -17.31
C MET A 100 14.34 -5.10 -17.21
N ALA A 101 13.11 -4.95 -16.72
CA ALA A 101 12.14 -6.05 -16.58
C ALA A 101 11.62 -6.58 -17.93
N GLY A 102 11.72 -5.79 -19.01
CA GLY A 102 11.13 -6.09 -20.32
C GLY A 102 9.60 -6.05 -20.37
N ILE A 103 8.96 -5.45 -19.39
CA ILE A 103 7.49 -5.40 -19.27
C ILE A 103 7.01 -4.03 -18.79
N ARG A 104 5.76 -3.70 -19.12
CA ARG A 104 5.05 -2.57 -18.51
C ARG A 104 4.37 -3.04 -17.22
N VAL A 105 4.28 -2.14 -16.28
CA VAL A 105 3.65 -2.38 -14.98
C VAL A 105 2.42 -1.49 -14.86
N ASP A 106 1.28 -2.10 -14.57
CA ASP A 106 0.00 -1.40 -14.43
C ASP A 106 -0.27 -0.97 -12.98
N HIS A 107 0.42 -1.60 -12.02
CA HIS A 107 0.21 -1.35 -10.60
C HIS A 107 1.52 -1.01 -9.90
N VAL A 108 1.47 0.04 -9.10
CA VAL A 108 2.60 0.52 -8.31
C VAL A 108 2.18 0.59 -6.84
N ILE A 109 3.00 0.03 -5.96
CA ILE A 109 2.92 0.26 -4.52
C ILE A 109 3.95 1.34 -4.19
N ALA A 110 3.48 2.52 -3.80
CA ALA A 110 4.34 3.63 -3.44
C ALA A 110 4.60 3.63 -1.93
N CYS A 111 5.88 3.73 -1.56
CA CYS A 111 6.34 3.96 -0.20
C CYS A 111 6.78 5.42 -0.09
N PHE A 112 6.21 6.13 0.87
CA PHE A 112 6.48 7.53 1.11
C PHE A 112 6.56 7.79 2.62
N SER A 113 7.58 8.50 3.08
CA SER A 113 7.84 8.73 4.50
C SER A 113 7.57 10.17 4.95
N GLY A 114 6.82 10.93 4.16
CA GLY A 114 6.47 12.32 4.46
C GLY A 114 5.22 12.46 5.32
N GLY A 115 4.94 13.70 5.76
CA GLY A 115 3.72 14.06 6.45
C GLY A 115 3.70 13.75 7.95
N GLU A 116 4.83 13.38 8.55
CA GLU A 116 4.93 13.05 9.98
C GLU A 116 3.79 12.12 10.46
N PRO A 117 3.68 10.91 9.92
CA PRO A 117 2.61 10.00 10.29
C PRO A 117 2.69 9.67 11.78
N ARG A 118 1.54 9.65 12.45
CA ARG A 118 1.39 9.26 13.86
C ARG A 118 0.44 8.08 13.94
N SER A 119 0.71 7.17 14.86
CA SER A 119 -0.15 6.03 15.15
C SER A 119 -0.87 6.24 16.48
N TYR A 120 -2.12 5.85 16.54
CA TYR A 120 -2.96 5.90 17.73
C TYR A 120 -3.62 4.54 17.91
N GLY A 121 -3.67 4.06 19.15
CA GLY A 121 -4.52 2.93 19.51
C GLY A 121 -5.96 3.41 19.70
N LEU A 122 -6.90 2.67 19.12
CA LEU A 122 -8.34 2.90 19.30
C LEU A 122 -8.96 1.61 19.81
N ASP A 123 -9.86 1.73 20.77
CA ASP A 123 -10.58 0.60 21.34
C ASP A 123 -12.08 0.77 21.07
N ALA A 124 -12.71 -0.30 20.61
CA ALA A 124 -14.15 -0.38 20.48
C ALA A 124 -14.62 -1.83 20.65
N SER A 125 -15.86 -2.00 21.07
CA SER A 125 -16.47 -3.32 21.20
C SER A 125 -17.88 -3.31 20.64
N VAL A 126 -18.29 -4.42 20.06
CA VAL A 126 -19.65 -4.67 19.60
C VAL A 126 -20.14 -6.02 20.08
N GLU A 127 -21.41 -6.13 20.36
CA GLU A 127 -22.03 -7.42 20.65
C GLU A 127 -22.22 -8.20 19.35
N LEU A 128 -21.85 -9.47 19.38
CA LEU A 128 -22.02 -10.37 18.23
C LEU A 128 -23.46 -10.91 18.22
N GLU A 129 -24.08 -10.87 17.05
CA GLU A 129 -25.41 -11.46 16.83
C GLU A 129 -25.35 -12.98 16.56
N GLY A 130 -24.15 -13.54 16.40
CA GLY A 130 -23.89 -14.94 16.09
C GLY A 130 -22.71 -15.52 16.88
N GLN A 131 -22.39 -16.77 16.61
CA GLN A 131 -21.26 -17.46 17.28
C GLN A 131 -19.91 -17.19 16.63
N SER A 132 -19.88 -16.61 15.45
CA SER A 132 -18.64 -16.31 14.70
C SER A 132 -18.62 -14.86 14.25
N VAL A 133 -17.43 -14.28 14.23
CA VAL A 133 -17.20 -12.91 13.75
C VAL A 133 -17.43 -12.85 12.24
N SER A 134 -18.27 -11.91 11.80
CA SER A 134 -18.53 -11.62 10.39
C SER A 134 -17.82 -10.33 9.93
N GLU A 135 -17.70 -10.13 8.60
CA GLU A 135 -17.19 -8.86 8.06
C GLU A 135 -18.05 -7.65 8.49
N GLN A 136 -19.33 -7.86 8.73
CA GLN A 136 -20.21 -6.80 9.22
C GLN A 136 -19.91 -6.43 10.68
N ASP A 137 -19.51 -7.39 11.50
CA ASP A 137 -19.10 -7.12 12.88
C ASP A 137 -17.79 -6.32 12.91
N VAL A 138 -16.84 -6.65 12.06
CA VAL A 138 -15.61 -5.87 11.88
C VAL A 138 -15.93 -4.44 11.42
N ALA A 139 -16.84 -4.27 10.47
CA ALA A 139 -17.26 -2.95 10.01
C ALA A 139 -17.92 -2.15 11.13
N ARG A 140 -18.81 -2.78 11.94
CA ARG A 140 -19.49 -2.13 13.08
C ARG A 140 -18.48 -1.68 14.15
N VAL A 141 -17.50 -2.52 14.50
CA VAL A 141 -16.50 -2.15 15.52
C VAL A 141 -15.62 -1.00 15.04
N LEU A 142 -15.20 -1.01 13.77
CA LEU A 142 -14.40 0.08 13.21
C LEU A 142 -15.18 1.40 13.13
N ALA A 143 -16.48 1.34 12.79
CA ALA A 143 -17.36 2.52 12.79
C ALA A 143 -17.64 3.05 14.20
N GLY A 144 -17.55 2.21 15.23
CA GLY A 144 -17.69 2.57 16.64
C GLY A 144 -16.43 3.11 17.29
N CYS A 145 -15.29 3.12 16.60
CA CYS A 145 -14.07 3.70 17.14
C CYS A 145 -14.18 5.23 17.20
N ASP A 146 -13.97 5.81 18.38
CA ASP A 146 -13.85 7.24 18.55
C ASP A 146 -12.51 7.73 17.99
N VAL A 147 -12.56 8.27 16.77
CA VAL A 147 -11.38 8.83 16.12
C VAL A 147 -11.11 10.20 16.70
N PRO A 148 -9.93 10.43 17.35
CA PRO A 148 -9.61 11.74 17.93
C PRO A 148 -9.62 12.85 16.86
N GLU A 149 -9.96 14.08 17.26
CA GLU A 149 -9.76 15.24 16.41
C GLU A 149 -8.25 15.51 16.24
N TYR A 150 -7.76 15.40 15.02
CA TYR A 150 -6.32 15.49 14.73
C TYR A 150 -5.81 16.90 14.44
N GLY A 151 -6.62 17.93 14.63
CA GLY A 151 -6.28 19.31 14.28
C GLY A 151 -6.29 19.60 12.78
N GLU A 152 -6.12 20.86 12.43
CA GLU A 152 -6.14 21.30 11.03
C GLU A 152 -5.00 20.66 10.20
N GLY A 153 -5.31 20.22 8.98
CA GLY A 153 -4.34 19.70 8.02
C GLY A 153 -3.93 18.25 8.26
N ARG A 154 -4.62 17.51 9.12
CA ARG A 154 -4.37 16.07 9.35
C ARG A 154 -5.57 15.24 8.92
N GLU A 155 -5.27 14.12 8.30
CA GLU A 155 -6.27 13.15 7.85
C GLU A 155 -5.86 11.73 8.28
N VAL A 156 -6.85 10.88 8.49
CA VAL A 156 -6.60 9.45 8.75
C VAL A 156 -6.20 8.77 7.47
N LEU A 157 -4.97 8.27 7.43
CA LEU A 157 -4.43 7.56 6.28
C LEU A 157 -4.84 6.09 6.30
N HIS A 158 -4.94 5.49 7.47
CA HIS A 158 -5.13 4.07 7.63
C HIS A 158 -5.69 3.74 9.02
N ALA A 159 -6.65 2.84 9.08
CA ALA A 159 -7.10 2.20 10.31
C ALA A 159 -7.15 0.69 10.04
N GLN A 160 -6.73 -0.10 10.99
CA GLN A 160 -6.77 -1.56 10.87
C GLN A 160 -7.08 -2.16 12.23
N PRO A 161 -7.90 -3.22 12.29
CA PRO A 161 -8.15 -3.97 13.51
C PRO A 161 -6.91 -4.75 13.93
#